data_cd55127c45fe28779a51e9be06128933
#
_entry.id   cd55127c45fe28779a51e9be06128933
#
_cell.length_a   1.000
_cell.length_b   1.000
_cell.length_c   1.000
_cell.angle_alpha   90.00
_cell.angle_beta   90.00
_cell.angle_gamma   90.00
#
_symmetry.space_group_name_H-M   'P 1'
#
loop_
_entity.id
_entity.type
_entity.pdbx_description
1 polymer ?
#
loop_
_entity_poly.entity_id
_entity_poly.type
_entity_poly.pdbx_seq_one_letter_code
_entity_poly.pdbx_strand_id
1 'polypeptide(L)'
;LEVPELLAAPCPVVRFNAIVAGKYKLRILWELRAGAKRYSEIGRALQDATGGQPITPRVLSRELKELTVNELISRKQFPGVPPRVEYKLTPSGRALSGVLRAICRWGGPASV
;
A
#
# COMPACT_ATOMS: atom_id res chain seq x y z
N LEU A 1 -22.69 1.23 -3.03
CA LEU A 1 -22.19 1.13 -1.65
C LEU A 1 -20.96 1.98 -1.49
N GLU A 2 -20.92 2.73 -0.42
CA GLU A 2 -19.75 3.54 -0.11
C GLU A 2 -18.68 2.69 0.56
N VAL A 3 -17.41 3.04 0.29
CA VAL A 3 -16.28 2.30 0.84
C VAL A 3 -16.29 2.22 2.37
N PRO A 4 -16.61 3.31 3.12
CA PRO A 4 -16.64 3.24 4.59
C PRO A 4 -17.60 2.18 5.12
N GLU A 5 -18.73 1.97 4.49
CA GLU A 5 -19.68 0.92 4.90
C GLU A 5 -19.11 -0.46 4.63
N LEU A 6 -18.42 -0.62 3.51
CA LEU A 6 -17.82 -1.90 3.13
C LEU A 6 -16.67 -2.29 4.04
N LEU A 7 -15.99 -1.32 4.68
CA LEU A 7 -14.91 -1.61 5.63
C LEU A 7 -15.41 -2.36 6.86
N ALA A 8 -16.68 -2.21 7.21
CA ALA A 8 -17.29 -2.90 8.33
C ALA A 8 -18.10 -4.13 7.93
N ALA A 9 -18.06 -4.53 6.66
CA ALA A 9 -18.82 -5.65 6.15
C ALA A 9 -18.42 -6.95 6.85
N PRO A 10 -19.37 -7.87 7.10
CA PRO A 10 -19.03 -9.14 7.75
C PRO A 10 -18.20 -10.07 6.85
N CYS A 11 -18.30 -9.95 5.54
CA CYS A 11 -17.54 -10.80 4.62
C CYS A 11 -16.09 -10.29 4.49
N PRO A 12 -15.09 -11.12 4.82
CA PRO A 12 -13.69 -10.70 4.70
C PRO A 12 -13.28 -10.28 3.28
N VAL A 13 -13.85 -10.91 2.26
CA VAL A 13 -13.54 -10.55 0.87
C VAL A 13 -14.03 -9.14 0.54
N VAL A 14 -15.23 -8.80 1.01
CA VAL A 14 -15.80 -7.47 0.81
C VAL A 14 -14.98 -6.42 1.54
N ARG A 15 -14.60 -6.70 2.80
CA ARG A 15 -13.73 -5.80 3.56
C ARG A 15 -12.39 -5.60 2.86
N PHE A 16 -11.80 -6.69 2.40
CA PHE A 16 -10.53 -6.62 1.68
C PHE A 16 -10.64 -5.71 0.46
N ASN A 17 -11.66 -5.90 -0.37
CA ASN A 17 -11.86 -5.06 -1.54
C ASN A 17 -11.98 -3.58 -1.16
N ALA A 18 -12.71 -3.28 -0.09
CA ALA A 18 -12.89 -1.90 0.36
C ALA A 18 -11.57 -1.28 0.84
N ILE A 19 -10.77 -2.08 1.58
CA ILE A 19 -9.51 -1.60 2.14
C ILE A 19 -8.48 -1.31 1.05
N VAL A 20 -8.43 -2.16 0.02
CA VAL A 20 -7.41 -2.05 -1.04
C VAL A 20 -7.93 -1.44 -2.32
N ALA A 21 -9.14 -0.87 -2.28
CA ALA A 21 -9.73 -0.24 -3.46
C ALA A 21 -8.82 0.87 -4.00
N GLY A 22 -8.67 0.89 -5.32
CA GLY A 22 -7.85 1.86 -5.98
C GLY A 22 -6.68 1.22 -6.72
N LYS A 23 -5.97 2.06 -7.45
CA LYS A 23 -4.93 1.60 -8.37
C LYS A 23 -3.62 1.24 -7.67
N TYR A 24 -3.33 1.85 -6.51
CA TYR A 24 -1.99 1.82 -5.96
C TYR A 24 -1.83 1.11 -4.63
N LYS A 25 -2.91 0.88 -3.86
CA LYS A 25 -2.79 0.39 -2.48
C LYS A 25 -2.11 -0.98 -2.40
N LEU A 26 -2.53 -1.93 -3.22
CA LEU A 26 -1.92 -3.26 -3.21
C LEU A 26 -0.45 -3.20 -3.59
N ARG A 27 -0.10 -2.34 -4.54
CA ARG A 27 1.29 -2.20 -4.95
C ARG A 27 2.14 -1.57 -3.86
N ILE A 28 1.59 -0.60 -3.12
CA ILE A 28 2.29 -0.01 -1.97
C ILE A 28 2.60 -1.08 -0.94
N LEU A 29 1.60 -1.90 -0.60
CA LEU A 29 1.80 -2.99 0.37
C LEU A 29 2.88 -3.95 -0.12
N TRP A 30 2.86 -4.27 -1.39
CA TRP A 30 3.87 -5.14 -1.99
C TRP A 30 5.27 -4.54 -1.86
N GLU A 31 5.42 -3.25 -2.15
CA GLU A 31 6.72 -2.58 -2.07
C GLU A 31 7.26 -2.56 -0.64
N LEU A 32 6.39 -2.51 0.36
CA LEU A 32 6.81 -2.46 1.76
C LEU A 32 7.10 -3.84 2.37
N ARG A 33 6.90 -4.92 1.62
CA ARG A 33 7.12 -6.27 2.15
C ARG A 33 8.56 -6.53 2.56
N ALA A 34 9.49 -5.85 1.93
CA ALA A 34 10.93 -6.04 2.17
C ALA A 34 11.47 -5.17 3.31
N GLY A 35 10.68 -4.23 3.81
CA GLY A 35 11.09 -3.35 4.89
C GLY A 35 10.56 -1.94 4.73
N ALA A 36 10.88 -1.09 5.68
CA ALA A 36 10.44 0.30 5.70
C ALA A 36 10.98 1.06 4.50
N LYS A 37 10.19 2.00 3.99
CA LYS A 37 10.58 2.86 2.87
C LYS A 37 10.13 4.28 3.12
N ARG A 38 10.87 5.21 2.56
CA ARG A 38 10.53 6.63 2.58
C ARG A 38 9.47 6.94 1.53
N TYR A 39 8.78 8.05 1.75
CA TYR A 39 7.77 8.55 0.82
C TYR A 39 8.29 8.60 -0.63
N SER A 40 9.46 9.18 -0.85
CA SER A 40 10.03 9.32 -2.19
C SER A 40 10.38 7.98 -2.82
N GLU A 41 10.84 7.03 -2.02
CA GLU A 41 11.15 5.68 -2.49
C GLU A 41 9.89 4.95 -2.96
N ILE A 42 8.81 5.09 -2.18
CA ILE A 42 7.51 4.51 -2.55
C ILE A 42 7.02 5.10 -3.86
N GLY A 43 7.05 6.43 -3.98
CA GLY A 43 6.61 7.10 -5.19
C GLY A 43 7.36 6.65 -6.43
N ARG A 44 8.68 6.51 -6.30
CA ARG A 44 9.52 6.06 -7.41
C ARG A 44 9.21 4.61 -7.81
N ALA A 45 9.03 3.74 -6.81
CA ALA A 45 8.70 2.34 -7.07
C ALA A 45 7.36 2.20 -7.77
N LEU A 46 6.36 3.02 -7.39
CA LEU A 46 5.06 3.00 -8.05
C LEU A 46 5.16 3.50 -9.49
N GLN A 47 5.96 4.53 -9.72
CA GLN A 47 6.18 5.05 -11.06
C GLN A 47 6.80 3.96 -11.96
N ASP A 48 7.81 3.28 -11.47
CA ASP A 48 8.45 2.19 -12.21
C ASP A 48 7.46 1.05 -12.50
N ALA A 49 6.63 0.71 -11.51
CA ALA A 49 5.67 -0.39 -11.65
C ALA A 49 4.57 -0.08 -12.67
N THR A 50 4.27 1.19 -12.92
CA THR A 50 3.22 1.59 -13.85
C THR A 50 3.76 2.01 -15.22
N GLY A 51 4.97 1.59 -15.54
CA GLY A 51 5.56 1.89 -16.85
C GLY A 51 6.06 3.31 -16.98
N GLY A 52 6.44 3.93 -15.88
CA GLY A 52 6.99 5.28 -15.87
C GLY A 52 5.95 6.39 -15.72
N GLN A 53 4.69 6.05 -15.52
CA GLN A 53 3.67 7.06 -15.27
C GLN A 53 3.87 7.69 -13.89
N PRO A 54 3.98 9.02 -13.81
CA PRO A 54 4.16 9.66 -12.51
C PRO A 54 2.90 9.55 -11.65
N ILE A 55 3.11 9.35 -10.34
CA ILE A 55 2.02 9.45 -9.36
C ILE A 55 2.13 10.82 -8.72
N THR A 56 1.01 11.56 -8.67
CA THR A 56 1.05 12.89 -8.07
C THR A 56 1.22 12.79 -6.56
N PRO A 57 1.86 13.77 -5.93
CA PRO A 57 1.98 13.79 -4.47
C PRO A 57 0.63 13.73 -3.76
N ARG A 58 -0.39 14.35 -4.34
CA ARG A 58 -1.74 14.32 -3.78
C ARG A 58 -2.29 12.90 -3.70
N VAL A 59 -2.15 12.12 -4.78
CA VAL A 59 -2.64 10.75 -4.84
C VAL A 59 -1.83 9.87 -3.91
N LEU A 60 -0.50 9.97 -3.94
CA LEU A 60 0.35 9.15 -3.08
C LEU A 60 0.07 9.42 -1.60
N SER A 61 -0.05 10.69 -1.22
CA SER A 61 -0.34 11.05 0.18
C SER A 61 -1.70 10.49 0.62
N ARG A 62 -2.71 10.56 -0.24
CA ARG A 62 -4.03 10.03 0.04
C ARG A 62 -3.99 8.51 0.25
N GLU A 63 -3.31 7.80 -0.63
CA GLU A 63 -3.22 6.35 -0.54
C GLU A 63 -2.50 5.90 0.72
N LEU A 64 -1.38 6.57 1.05
CA LEU A 64 -0.63 6.27 2.27
C LEU A 64 -1.44 6.58 3.52
N LYS A 65 -2.20 7.68 3.51
CA LYS A 65 -3.04 8.04 4.63
C LYS A 65 -4.14 7.01 4.86
N GLU A 66 -4.80 6.57 3.79
CA GLU A 66 -5.87 5.59 3.90
C GLU A 66 -5.36 4.24 4.40
N LEU A 67 -4.20 3.80 3.91
CA LEU A 67 -3.58 2.58 4.41
C LEU A 67 -3.18 2.69 5.89
N THR A 68 -2.73 3.87 6.31
CA THR A 68 -2.37 4.11 7.70
C THR A 68 -3.61 4.11 8.60
N VAL A 69 -4.68 4.75 8.16
CA VAL A 69 -5.94 4.79 8.91
C VAL A 69 -6.51 3.38 9.08
N ASN A 70 -6.38 2.54 8.07
CA ASN A 70 -6.84 1.15 8.14
C ASN A 70 -5.82 0.21 8.80
N GLU A 71 -4.76 0.76 9.37
CA GLU A 71 -3.77 0.03 10.16
C GLU A 71 -3.02 -1.07 9.40
N LEU A 72 -2.89 -0.92 8.10
CA LEU A 72 -2.09 -1.83 7.29
C LEU A 72 -0.63 -1.40 7.21
N ILE A 73 -0.39 -0.10 7.35
CA ILE A 73 0.96 0.45 7.43
C ILE A 73 1.04 1.40 8.60
N SER A 74 2.23 1.63 9.08
CA SER A 74 2.50 2.63 10.10
C SER A 74 3.46 3.68 9.55
N ARG A 75 3.31 4.90 10.03
CA ARG A 75 4.12 6.05 9.65
C ARG A 75 4.98 6.46 10.83
N LYS A 76 6.28 6.65 10.58
CA LYS A 76 7.19 7.13 11.62
C LYS A 76 7.98 8.32 11.10
N GLN A 77 7.97 9.39 11.86
CA GLN A 77 8.73 10.58 11.55
C GLN A 77 10.01 10.59 12.39
N PHE A 78 11.13 10.79 11.73
CA PHE A 78 12.42 10.88 12.40
C PHE A 78 12.83 12.34 12.47
N PRO A 79 13.42 12.78 13.60
CA PRO A 79 13.87 14.16 13.72
C PRO A 79 15.00 14.46 12.75
N GLY A 80 15.10 15.73 12.37
CA GLY A 80 16.12 16.18 11.43
C GLY A 80 15.62 17.34 10.61
N VAL A 81 16.51 17.87 9.76
CA VAL A 81 16.18 18.97 8.84
C VAL A 81 16.73 18.60 7.46
N PRO A 82 15.83 18.26 6.50
CA PRO A 82 14.40 18.07 6.66
C PRO A 82 14.08 16.81 7.46
N PRO A 83 12.90 16.73 8.10
CA PRO A 83 12.50 15.52 8.79
C PRO A 83 12.29 14.37 7.81
N ARG A 84 12.66 13.18 8.25
CA ARG A 84 12.49 11.97 7.43
C ARG A 84 11.24 11.23 7.89
N VAL A 85 10.44 10.80 6.94
CA VAL A 85 9.23 10.01 7.20
C VAL A 85 9.39 8.66 6.53
N GLU A 86 9.15 7.60 7.30
CA GLU A 86 9.21 6.23 6.79
C GLU A 86 7.88 5.52 7.05
N TYR A 87 7.55 4.62 6.15
CA TYR A 87 6.36 3.78 6.23
C TYR A 87 6.78 2.32 6.27
N LYS A 88 6.08 1.52 7.05
CA LYS A 88 6.32 0.07 7.11
C LYS A 88 5.02 -0.67 7.31
N LEU A 89 5.01 -1.95 6.98
CA LEU A 89 3.84 -2.80 7.22
C LEU A 89 3.63 -3.00 8.72
N THR A 90 2.36 -2.94 9.13
CA THR A 90 1.96 -3.41 10.46
C THR A 90 1.87 -4.95 10.43
N PRO A 91 1.67 -5.61 11.57
CA PRO A 91 1.41 -7.06 11.55
C PRO A 91 0.23 -7.42 10.66
N SER A 92 -0.83 -6.60 10.65
CA SER A 92 -1.98 -6.81 9.78
C SER A 92 -1.60 -6.69 8.29
N GLY A 93 -0.84 -5.65 7.95
CA GLY A 93 -0.37 -5.48 6.58
C GLY A 93 0.56 -6.61 6.16
N ARG A 94 1.39 -7.08 7.08
CA ARG A 94 2.30 -8.18 6.81
C ARG A 94 1.55 -9.48 6.54
N ALA A 95 0.44 -9.70 7.23
CA ALA A 95 -0.41 -10.87 6.99
C ALA A 95 -0.91 -10.91 5.55
N LEU A 96 -1.13 -9.76 4.93
CA LEU A 96 -1.55 -9.69 3.53
C LEU A 96 -0.45 -10.07 2.54
N SER A 97 0.81 -10.12 2.96
CA SER A 97 1.90 -10.51 2.08
C SER A 97 1.69 -11.90 1.48
N GLY A 98 1.12 -12.82 2.26
CA GLY A 98 0.78 -14.16 1.77
C GLY A 98 -0.26 -14.11 0.65
N VAL A 99 -1.26 -13.25 0.80
CA VAL A 99 -2.28 -13.05 -0.22
C VAL A 99 -1.65 -12.49 -1.49
N LEU A 100 -0.77 -11.49 -1.35
CA LEU A 100 -0.10 -10.88 -2.50
C LEU A 100 0.78 -11.89 -3.24
N ARG A 101 1.48 -12.76 -2.52
CA ARG A 101 2.27 -13.82 -3.13
C ARG A 101 1.38 -14.80 -3.89
N ALA A 102 0.21 -15.11 -3.34
CA ALA A 102 -0.74 -15.97 -4.02
C ALA A 102 -1.24 -15.33 -5.32
N ILE A 103 -1.47 -14.04 -5.31
CA ILE A 103 -1.86 -13.30 -6.52
C ILE A 103 -0.75 -13.40 -7.57
N CYS A 104 0.51 -13.24 -7.17
CA CYS A 104 1.64 -13.36 -8.08
C CYS A 104 1.72 -14.75 -8.69
N ARG A 105 1.50 -15.78 -7.89
CA ARG A 105 1.48 -17.16 -8.41
C ARG A 105 0.33 -17.38 -9.37
N TRP A 106 -0.85 -16.86 -9.04
CA TRP A 106 -2.02 -16.95 -9.90
C TRP A 106 -1.80 -16.23 -11.23
N GLY A 107 -1.18 -15.05 -11.18
CA GLY A 107 -0.94 -14.24 -12.38
C GLY A 107 0.14 -14.80 -13.29
N GLY A 108 0.89 -15.79 -12.81
CA GLY A 108 1.96 -16.40 -13.59
C GLY A 108 3.23 -15.57 -13.59
N PRO A 109 4.23 -15.99 -14.38
CA PRO A 109 5.49 -15.26 -14.44
C PRO A 109 5.26 -13.82 -14.82
N ALA A 110 5.79 -12.91 -14.03
CA ALA A 110 5.69 -11.50 -14.35
C ALA A 110 6.47 -11.26 -15.63
N SER A 111 5.79 -10.74 -16.64
CA SER A 111 6.42 -10.33 -17.89
C SER A 111 7.06 -8.94 -17.70
N VAL A 112 7.15 -8.50 -16.52
CA VAL A 112 7.66 -7.18 -16.14
C VAL A 112 8.69 -7.32 -15.06
#